data_eccb674a5c2c8faa0f6d01e256749f81
#
_entry.id   eccb674a5c2c8faa0f6d01e256749f81
#
_cell.length_a   1.000
_cell.length_b   1.000
_cell.length_c   1.000
_cell.angle_alpha   90.00
_cell.angle_beta   90.00
_cell.angle_gamma   90.00
#
_symmetry.space_group_name_H-M   'P 1'
#
loop_
_entity.id
_entity.type
_entity.pdbx_description
1 polymer ?
#
loop_
_entity_poly.entity_id
_entity_poly.type
_entity_poly.pdbx_seq_one_letter_code
_entity_poly.pdbx_strand_id
1 'polypeptide(L)'
;HIFMMRDEEMTYNPENETVGENILMKRIPIKNGQEHIEAVEEAVQKIARALRRTRSKIARRVYRDAFPDGHQEIMLVYPFSSWSEFEGGVRGLPEGFQDRYEKIYGKGSFRKEVMDVLSAHSDGVTHEIMTMVK
;
A
#
# COMPACT_ATOMS: atom_id res chain seq x y z
N HIS A 1 -3.50 -20.03 1.26
CA HIS A 1 -4.09 -19.31 2.38
C HIS A 1 -5.59 -19.58 2.47
N ILE A 2 -6.17 -19.30 3.61
CA ILE A 2 -7.55 -19.66 3.91
C ILE A 2 -8.50 -18.49 3.79
N PHE A 3 -8.04 -17.27 4.05
CA PHE A 3 -8.94 -16.15 4.20
C PHE A 3 -8.29 -14.84 3.75
N MET A 4 -8.95 -14.16 2.81
CA MET A 4 -8.51 -12.85 2.35
C MET A 4 -9.73 -11.93 2.27
N MET A 5 -9.63 -10.75 2.88
CA MET A 5 -10.73 -9.79 2.88
C MET A 5 -10.22 -8.42 2.50
N ARG A 6 -10.96 -7.75 1.59
CA ARG A 6 -10.62 -6.38 1.19
C ARG A 6 -10.92 -5.41 2.32
N ASP A 7 -9.97 -4.54 2.61
CA ASP A 7 -10.10 -3.49 3.60
C ASP A 7 -10.40 -2.17 2.91
N GLU A 8 -11.57 -1.61 3.20
CA GLU A 8 -12.03 -0.38 2.54
C GLU A 8 -11.33 0.87 3.05
N GLU A 9 -10.87 0.87 4.30
CA GLU A 9 -10.16 2.04 4.84
C GLU A 9 -8.77 2.22 4.24
N MET A 10 -8.12 1.12 3.86
CA MET A 10 -6.80 1.13 3.23
C MET A 10 -6.89 1.18 1.72
N THR A 11 -8.03 0.80 1.16
CA THR A 11 -8.27 0.81 -0.28
C THR A 11 -8.53 2.23 -0.77
N TYR A 12 -8.06 2.54 -1.97
CA TYR A 12 -8.27 3.83 -2.58
C TYR A 12 -8.69 3.66 -4.04
N ASN A 13 -9.78 4.32 -4.42
CA ASN A 13 -10.26 4.39 -5.80
C ASN A 13 -10.44 3.01 -6.46
N PRO A 14 -11.15 2.06 -5.80
CA PRO A 14 -11.25 0.69 -6.30
C PRO A 14 -12.07 0.57 -7.59
N GLU A 15 -12.92 1.57 -7.87
CA GLU A 15 -13.79 1.58 -9.03
C GLU A 15 -13.15 2.22 -10.27
N ASN A 16 -11.90 2.64 -10.16
CA ASN A 16 -11.19 3.18 -11.31
C ASN A 16 -10.86 2.04 -12.27
N GLU A 17 -11.58 1.99 -13.38
CA GLU A 17 -11.42 0.98 -14.40
C GLU A 17 -10.42 1.36 -15.48
N THR A 18 -9.73 2.47 -15.32
CA THR A 18 -8.61 2.83 -16.18
C THR A 18 -7.48 1.86 -15.85
N VAL A 19 -7.67 0.64 -16.29
CA VAL A 19 -6.80 -0.46 -15.92
C VAL A 19 -5.58 -0.45 -16.80
N GLY A 20 -4.43 -0.48 -16.17
CA GLY A 20 -3.20 -0.68 -16.89
C GLY A 20 -3.05 -2.12 -17.35
N GLU A 21 -2.09 -2.34 -18.21
CA GLU A 21 -1.75 -3.68 -18.70
C GLU A 21 -1.02 -4.49 -17.65
N ASN A 22 -0.59 -3.87 -16.57
CA ASN A 22 0.23 -4.48 -15.53
C ASN A 22 -0.42 -4.35 -14.16
N ILE A 23 -0.09 -5.27 -13.30
CA ILE A 23 -0.49 -5.23 -11.89
C ILE A 23 0.77 -5.33 -11.04
N LEU A 24 0.94 -4.36 -10.15
CA LEU A 24 1.95 -4.44 -9.10
C LEU A 24 1.28 -4.98 -7.85
N MET A 25 1.81 -6.05 -7.31
CA MET A 25 1.35 -6.63 -6.06
C MET A 25 2.44 -6.48 -5.01
N LYS A 26 2.11 -5.87 -3.89
CA LYS A 26 3.02 -5.73 -2.75
C LYS A 26 2.48 -6.55 -1.59
N ARG A 27 3.36 -7.27 -0.92
CA ARG A 27 3.00 -8.02 0.28
C ARG A 27 3.81 -7.50 1.45
N ILE A 28 3.12 -7.21 2.53
CA ILE A 28 3.72 -6.73 3.78
C ILE A 28 3.44 -7.77 4.85
N PRO A 29 4.37 -8.73 5.08
CA PRO A 29 4.22 -9.69 6.17
C PRO A 29 4.41 -8.95 7.49
N ILE A 30 3.48 -9.13 8.41
CA ILE A 30 3.46 -8.41 9.67
C ILE A 30 4.07 -9.27 10.77
N LYS A 31 4.89 -8.68 11.62
CA LYS A 31 5.44 -9.36 12.79
C LYS A 31 4.30 -9.81 13.71
N ASN A 32 4.50 -10.93 14.39
CA ASN A 32 3.49 -11.48 15.28
C ASN A 32 3.19 -10.54 16.45
N GLY A 33 1.92 -10.26 16.67
CA GLY A 33 1.46 -9.42 17.76
C GLY A 33 0.49 -8.36 17.30
N GLN A 34 -0.55 -8.12 18.10
CA GLN A 34 -1.60 -7.16 17.76
C GLN A 34 -1.05 -5.75 17.57
N GLU A 35 -0.05 -5.38 18.36
CA GLU A 35 0.60 -4.08 18.25
C GLU A 35 1.24 -3.85 16.90
N HIS A 36 1.82 -4.89 16.30
CA HIS A 36 2.44 -4.79 14.99
C HIS A 36 1.38 -4.69 13.89
N ILE A 37 0.30 -5.43 14.03
CA ILE A 37 -0.82 -5.38 13.07
C ILE A 37 -1.41 -3.97 13.05
N GLU A 38 -1.71 -3.41 14.21
CA GLU A 38 -2.29 -2.08 14.30
C GLU A 38 -1.36 -1.01 13.75
N ALA A 39 -0.07 -1.10 14.02
CA ALA A 39 0.90 -0.12 13.53
C ALA A 39 1.00 -0.14 12.00
N VAL A 40 1.08 -1.32 11.40
CA VAL A 40 1.17 -1.46 9.94
C VAL A 40 -0.11 -0.97 9.28
N GLU A 41 -1.28 -1.36 9.82
CA GLU A 41 -2.56 -0.92 9.27
C GLU A 41 -2.72 0.58 9.35
N GLU A 42 -2.31 1.19 10.44
CA GLU A 42 -2.37 2.64 10.57
C GLU A 42 -1.50 3.36 9.54
N ALA A 43 -0.30 2.86 9.29
CA ALA A 43 0.57 3.44 8.27
C ALA A 43 -0.06 3.35 6.88
N VAL A 44 -0.64 2.21 6.53
CA VAL A 44 -1.28 2.02 5.24
C VAL A 44 -2.54 2.88 5.12
N GLN A 45 -3.30 3.04 6.20
CA GLN A 45 -4.47 3.92 6.23
C GLN A 45 -4.08 5.38 6.05
N LYS A 46 -2.98 5.82 6.63
CA LYS A 46 -2.49 7.18 6.43
C LYS A 46 -2.16 7.48 4.98
N ILE A 47 -1.57 6.51 4.29
CA ILE A 47 -1.32 6.65 2.86
C ILE A 47 -2.64 6.80 2.10
N ALA A 48 -3.65 5.99 2.42
CA ALA A 48 -4.96 6.07 1.77
C ALA A 48 -5.62 7.44 1.97
N ARG A 49 -5.53 7.99 3.19
CA ARG A 49 -6.07 9.32 3.47
C ARG A 49 -5.36 10.41 2.67
N ALA A 50 -4.03 10.30 2.56
CA ALA A 50 -3.26 11.27 1.78
C ALA A 50 -3.58 11.16 0.29
N LEU A 51 -3.79 9.96 -0.23
CA LEU A 51 -4.21 9.77 -1.61
C LEU A 51 -5.56 10.44 -1.88
N ARG A 52 -6.51 10.32 -0.94
CA ARG A 52 -7.81 11.00 -1.06
C ARG A 52 -7.65 12.51 -1.04
N ARG A 53 -6.87 13.03 -0.12
CA ARG A 53 -6.70 14.49 0.03
C ARG A 53 -5.98 15.11 -1.15
N THR A 54 -5.10 14.37 -1.80
CA THR A 54 -4.37 14.85 -2.97
C THR A 54 -5.09 14.53 -4.28
N ARG A 55 -6.24 13.84 -4.20
CA ARG A 55 -7.04 13.44 -5.36
C ARG A 55 -6.23 12.67 -6.40
N SER A 56 -5.43 11.74 -5.94
CA SER A 56 -4.61 10.90 -6.82
C SER A 56 -5.49 10.08 -7.76
N LYS A 57 -5.00 9.82 -8.96
CA LYS A 57 -5.71 9.01 -9.96
C LYS A 57 -5.36 7.52 -9.88
N ILE A 58 -4.38 7.15 -9.07
CA ILE A 58 -4.05 5.73 -8.96
C ILE A 58 -5.19 4.95 -8.30
N ALA A 59 -5.24 3.66 -8.59
CA ALA A 59 -6.14 2.74 -7.91
C ALA A 59 -5.31 1.83 -7.01
N ARG A 60 -5.83 1.55 -5.82
CA ARG A 60 -5.16 0.67 -4.85
C ARG A 60 -6.20 -0.13 -4.12
N ARG A 61 -6.15 -1.45 -4.26
CA ARG A 61 -6.97 -2.36 -3.48
C ARG A 61 -6.10 -3.01 -2.43
N VAL A 62 -6.57 -3.03 -1.20
CA VAL A 62 -5.81 -3.56 -0.07
C VAL A 62 -6.60 -4.68 0.59
N TYR A 63 -5.93 -5.80 0.79
CA TYR A 63 -6.52 -7.00 1.38
C TYR A 63 -5.76 -7.38 2.63
N ARG A 64 -6.48 -7.90 3.61
CA ARG A 64 -5.90 -8.55 4.78
C ARG A 64 -5.90 -10.04 4.52
N ASP A 65 -4.80 -10.69 4.82
CA ASP A 65 -4.66 -12.12 4.64
C ASP A 65 -4.18 -12.74 5.96
N ALA A 66 -4.91 -13.74 6.43
CA ALA A 66 -4.58 -14.45 7.65
C ALA A 66 -4.27 -15.91 7.33
N PHE A 67 -3.18 -16.41 7.88
CA PHE A 67 -2.68 -17.75 7.63
C PHE A 67 -2.96 -18.67 8.82
N PRO A 68 -3.01 -20.00 8.59
CA PRO A 68 -3.33 -20.96 9.66
C PRO A 68 -2.41 -20.93 10.85
N ASP A 69 -1.16 -20.50 10.67
CA ASP A 69 -0.18 -20.40 11.76
C ASP A 69 -0.32 -19.12 12.59
N GLY A 70 -1.34 -18.30 12.31
CA GLY A 70 -1.58 -17.04 13.02
C GLY A 70 -0.86 -15.84 12.44
N HIS A 71 0.00 -16.07 11.47
CA HIS A 71 0.73 -14.99 10.80
C HIS A 71 -0.24 -14.23 9.89
N GLN A 72 -0.02 -12.93 9.77
CA GLN A 72 -0.86 -12.06 8.93
C GLN A 72 -0.01 -11.25 7.98
N GLU A 73 -0.62 -10.85 6.86
CA GLU A 73 0.01 -9.92 5.94
C GLU A 73 -1.02 -9.01 5.30
N ILE A 74 -0.56 -7.89 4.80
CA ILE A 74 -1.36 -6.97 3.98
C ILE A 74 -0.89 -7.11 2.54
N MET A 75 -1.83 -7.25 1.63
CA MET A 75 -1.56 -7.32 0.21
C MET A 75 -2.14 -6.09 -0.47
N LEU A 76 -1.29 -5.36 -1.20
CA LEU A 76 -1.69 -4.17 -1.95
C LEU A 76 -1.60 -4.48 -3.44
N VAL A 77 -2.65 -4.13 -4.18
CA VAL A 77 -2.75 -4.41 -5.61
C VAL A 77 -2.95 -3.08 -6.36
N TYR A 78 -2.03 -2.79 -7.27
CA TYR A 78 -2.04 -1.57 -8.06
C TYR A 78 -2.07 -1.91 -9.55
N PRO A 79 -3.18 -1.64 -10.27
CA PRO A 79 -3.14 -1.70 -11.73
C PRO A 79 -2.40 -0.46 -12.27
N PHE A 80 -1.57 -0.65 -13.27
CA PHE A 80 -0.83 0.47 -13.86
C PHE A 80 -0.49 0.21 -15.32
N SER A 81 -0.32 1.29 -16.09
CA SER A 81 0.07 1.21 -17.50
C SER A 81 1.54 1.48 -17.71
N SER A 82 2.12 2.38 -16.94
CA SER A 82 3.50 2.81 -17.09
C SER A 82 4.14 3.03 -15.71
N TRP A 83 5.40 2.69 -15.59
CA TRP A 83 6.17 2.94 -14.37
C TRP A 83 6.24 4.42 -14.00
N SER A 84 6.02 5.32 -14.96
CA SER A 84 5.99 6.76 -14.69
C SER A 84 4.80 7.18 -13.81
N GLU A 85 3.82 6.29 -13.62
CA GLU A 85 2.69 6.58 -12.74
C GLU A 85 3.08 6.55 -11.26
N PHE A 86 4.22 5.93 -10.93
CA PHE A 86 4.70 5.82 -9.56
C PHE A 86 5.88 6.74 -9.32
N GLU A 87 6.00 7.18 -8.07
CA GLU A 87 7.14 7.97 -7.64
C GLU A 87 8.40 7.12 -7.68
N GLY A 88 9.44 7.57 -8.38
CA GLY A 88 10.77 6.99 -8.52
C GLY A 88 11.01 5.70 -7.77
N GLY A 89 11.90 5.48 -6.92
CA GLY A 89 12.15 4.23 -6.22
C GLY A 89 11.05 3.74 -5.27
N VAL A 90 9.95 4.47 -5.12
CA VAL A 90 8.85 4.09 -4.21
C VAL A 90 7.70 3.54 -5.03
N ARG A 91 7.67 2.23 -5.19
CA ARG A 91 6.65 1.56 -5.98
C ARG A 91 5.30 1.58 -5.28
N GLY A 92 4.24 1.82 -6.05
CA GLY A 92 2.88 1.86 -5.53
C GLY A 92 2.45 3.23 -5.01
N LEU A 93 3.28 4.24 -5.14
CA LEU A 93 2.92 5.61 -4.79
C LEU A 93 3.04 6.50 -6.02
N PRO A 94 2.12 7.47 -6.20
CA PRO A 94 2.17 8.36 -7.35
C PRO A 94 3.35 9.33 -7.27
N GLU A 95 3.75 9.83 -8.43
CA GLU A 95 4.86 10.80 -8.51
C GLU A 95 4.59 12.01 -7.63
N GLY A 96 5.60 12.39 -6.83
CA GLY A 96 5.50 13.53 -5.94
C GLY A 96 4.68 13.30 -4.66
N PHE A 97 4.28 12.07 -4.40
CA PHE A 97 3.42 11.75 -3.26
C PHE A 97 4.06 12.09 -1.92
N GLN A 98 5.34 11.77 -1.75
CA GLN A 98 6.03 12.03 -0.49
C GLN A 98 6.00 13.53 -0.14
N ASP A 99 6.28 14.38 -1.12
CA ASP A 99 6.24 15.83 -0.90
C ASP A 99 4.85 16.31 -0.52
N ARG A 100 3.81 15.80 -1.18
CA ARG A 100 2.43 16.17 -0.86
C ARG A 100 2.01 15.66 0.51
N TYR A 101 2.45 14.46 0.89
CA TYR A 101 2.21 13.93 2.23
C TYR A 101 2.80 14.85 3.29
N GLU A 102 4.03 15.27 3.08
CA GLU A 102 4.73 16.13 4.05
C GLU A 102 4.14 17.53 4.13
N LYS A 103 3.54 18.02 3.06
CA LYS A 103 2.80 19.29 3.12
C LYS A 103 1.55 19.18 3.99
N ILE A 104 0.94 18.01 4.06
CA ILE A 104 -0.24 17.78 4.88
C ILE A 104 0.12 17.54 6.33
N TYR A 105 1.11 16.69 6.59
CA TYR A 105 1.40 16.18 7.93
C TYR A 105 2.70 16.69 8.54
N GLY A 106 3.49 17.44 7.79
CA GLY A 106 4.72 18.05 8.28
C GLY A 106 5.99 17.44 7.70
N LYS A 107 7.06 18.22 7.77
CA LYS A 107 8.36 17.82 7.25
C LYS A 107 8.88 16.57 7.98
N GLY A 108 9.31 15.58 7.21
CA GLY A 108 9.82 14.32 7.74
C GLY A 108 8.76 13.34 8.18
N SER A 109 7.47 13.69 8.06
CA SER A 109 6.37 12.84 8.52
C SER A 109 6.26 11.54 7.74
N PHE A 110 6.55 11.55 6.45
CA PHE A 110 6.43 10.32 5.66
C PHE A 110 7.39 9.24 6.15
N ARG A 111 8.65 9.61 6.39
CA ARG A 111 9.61 8.66 6.94
C ARG A 111 9.18 8.18 8.33
N LYS A 112 8.84 9.10 9.21
CA LYS A 112 8.52 8.78 10.61
C LYS A 112 7.25 7.96 10.76
N GLU A 113 6.20 8.33 10.02
CA GLU A 113 4.87 7.74 10.19
C GLU A 113 4.62 6.53 9.30
N VAL A 114 5.36 6.41 8.20
CA VAL A 114 5.15 5.34 7.24
C VAL A 114 6.37 4.45 7.10
N MET A 115 7.49 4.98 6.63
CA MET A 115 8.66 4.15 6.31
C MET A 115 9.25 3.48 7.54
N ASP A 116 9.48 4.23 8.61
CA ASP A 116 10.06 3.67 9.84
C ASP A 116 9.08 2.69 10.51
N VAL A 117 7.78 2.98 10.44
CA VAL A 117 6.76 2.09 11.01
C VAL A 117 6.74 0.75 10.26
N LEU A 118 6.70 0.78 8.95
CA LEU A 118 6.72 -0.45 8.16
C LEU A 118 8.01 -1.24 8.40
N SER A 119 9.14 -0.55 8.49
CA SER A 119 10.42 -1.20 8.77
C SER A 119 10.45 -1.87 10.15
N ALA A 120 9.86 -1.23 11.16
CA ALA A 120 9.88 -1.74 12.54
C ALA A 120 8.89 -2.88 12.79
N HIS A 121 7.77 -2.89 12.09
CA HIS A 121 6.63 -3.78 12.40
C HIS A 121 6.35 -4.85 11.34
N SER A 122 7.10 -4.86 10.24
CA SER A 122 6.95 -5.90 9.21
C SER A 122 8.27 -6.64 8.99
N ASP A 123 8.17 -7.80 8.33
CA ASP A 123 9.34 -8.64 8.03
C ASP A 123 9.87 -8.41 6.62
N GLY A 124 9.66 -7.22 6.10
CA GLY A 124 10.09 -6.86 4.76
C GLY A 124 8.92 -6.84 3.79
N VAL A 125 9.06 -6.06 2.75
CA VAL A 125 8.02 -5.91 1.73
C VAL A 125 8.49 -6.62 0.46
N THR A 126 7.66 -7.50 -0.07
CA THR A 126 7.93 -8.15 -1.35
C THR A 126 7.09 -7.54 -2.45
N HIS A 127 7.59 -7.62 -3.67
CA HIS A 127 6.94 -7.07 -4.85
C HIS A 127 6.83 -8.14 -5.92
N GLU A 128 5.70 -8.15 -6.61
CA GLU A 128 5.47 -9.03 -7.74
C GLU A 128 4.74 -8.26 -8.83
N ILE A 129 5.17 -8.45 -10.07
CA ILE A 129 4.57 -7.77 -11.21
C ILE A 129 3.98 -8.82 -12.13
N MET A 130 2.73 -8.60 -12.50
CA MET A 130 2.04 -9.45 -13.46
C MET A 130 1.60 -8.61 -14.63
N THR A 131 1.91 -9.11 -15.84
CA THR A 131 1.45 -8.48 -17.07
C THR A 131 0.21 -9.23 -17.53
N MET A 132 -0.84 -8.49 -17.84
CA MET A 132 -2.07 -9.10 -18.32
C MET A 132 -1.89 -9.53 -19.76
N VAL A 133 -2.16 -10.81 -20.02
CA VAL A 133 -2.12 -11.38 -21.36
C VAL A 133 -3.50 -11.22 -21.97
N LYS A 134 -3.56 -10.60 -23.10
CA LYS A 134 -4.80 -10.42 -23.86
C LYS A 134 -5.05 -11.59 -24.79
#